data_40e7283bcac5d1eb0fae694d30959432
#
_entry.id   40e7283bcac5d1eb0fae694d30959432
#
_cell.length_a   1.000
_cell.length_b   1.000
_cell.length_c   1.000
_cell.angle_alpha   90.00
_cell.angle_beta   90.00
_cell.angle_gamma   90.00
#
_symmetry.space_group_name_H-M   'P 1'
#
loop_
_entity.id
_entity.type
_entity.pdbx_description
1 polymer ?
#
loop_
_entity_poly.entity_id
_entity_poly.type
_entity_poly.pdbx_seq_one_letter_code
_entity_poly.pdbx_strand_id
1 'polypeptide(L)'
;VRAVRDMFFPGKGKVVASVPWCTFTDPELAHAGMTEAEARAQHGDDVDVWRQDLAHNDRARADGTTAGAIIVITHKKRIVGAHILAPAAGEMIHELALAIEEGVGLSELSQFTHVYPTVSTSIGRLAGEAAFEKAGRLSWLVKRR
;
A
#
# COMPACT_ATOMS: atom_id res chain seq x y z
N VAL A 1 12.25 2.81 20.41
CA VAL A 1 11.97 1.52 21.06
C VAL A 1 12.93 0.44 20.56
N ARG A 2 13.12 0.23 19.22
CA ARG A 2 14.01 -0.84 18.69
C ARG A 2 15.46 -0.69 19.11
N ALA A 3 16.07 0.51 18.98
CA ALA A 3 17.44 0.75 19.39
C ALA A 3 17.68 0.43 20.87
N VAL A 4 16.75 0.83 21.75
CA VAL A 4 16.81 0.51 23.18
C VAL A 4 16.71 -1.00 23.42
N ARG A 5 15.79 -1.68 22.70
CA ARG A 5 15.67 -3.13 22.79
C ARG A 5 16.97 -3.83 22.39
N ASP A 6 17.57 -3.44 21.26
CA ASP A 6 18.78 -4.06 20.72
C ASP A 6 20.02 -3.79 21.59
N MET A 7 20.00 -2.71 22.39
CA MET A 7 21.06 -2.40 23.36
C MET A 7 20.97 -3.22 24.64
N PHE A 8 19.76 -3.57 25.11
CA PHE A 8 19.56 -4.13 26.45
C PHE A 8 19.02 -5.56 26.48
N PHE A 9 18.57 -6.12 25.35
CA PHE A 9 17.98 -7.46 25.30
C PHE A 9 18.75 -8.37 24.35
N PRO A 10 18.94 -9.65 24.70
CA PRO A 10 19.59 -10.62 23.81
C PRO A 10 18.73 -10.87 22.57
N GLY A 11 19.38 -10.98 21.42
CA GLY A 11 18.76 -11.20 20.11
C GLY A 11 18.85 -9.98 19.23
N LYS A 12 19.20 -10.19 17.96
CA LYS A 12 19.22 -9.10 16.97
C LYS A 12 17.80 -8.77 16.56
N GLY A 13 17.39 -7.50 16.71
CA GLY A 13 16.15 -7.01 16.14
C GLY A 13 16.16 -7.14 14.61
N LYS A 14 15.00 -7.42 14.02
CA LYS A 14 14.83 -7.36 12.55
C LYS A 14 15.13 -5.93 12.11
N VAL A 15 16.12 -5.74 11.26
CA VAL A 15 16.38 -4.43 10.64
C VAL A 15 15.19 -4.09 9.76
N VAL A 16 14.58 -2.92 9.96
CA VAL A 16 13.51 -2.43 9.07
C VAL A 16 14.14 -2.12 7.72
N ALA A 17 13.68 -2.76 6.68
CA ALA A 17 14.20 -2.56 5.34
C ALA A 17 13.95 -1.14 4.82
N SER A 18 12.89 -0.50 5.29
CA SER A 18 12.52 0.87 4.93
C SER A 18 11.85 1.57 6.10
N VAL A 19 12.19 2.83 6.33
CA VAL A 19 11.53 3.70 7.29
C VAL A 19 10.47 4.51 6.54
N PRO A 20 9.18 4.38 6.87
CA PRO A 20 8.17 5.24 6.27
C PRO A 20 8.38 6.69 6.71
N TRP A 21 8.05 7.62 5.83
CA TRP A 21 8.13 9.06 6.11
C TRP A 21 6.94 9.79 5.49
N CYS A 22 6.68 10.99 6.00
CA CYS A 22 5.65 11.88 5.51
C CYS A 22 6.17 13.31 5.44
N THR A 23 5.86 14.01 4.35
CA THR A 23 6.02 15.45 4.23
C THR A 23 4.65 16.08 4.43
N PHE A 24 4.54 16.93 5.45
CA PHE A 24 3.28 17.52 5.91
C PHE A 24 2.93 18.78 5.09
N THR A 25 2.84 18.60 3.79
CA THR A 25 2.27 19.56 2.86
C THR A 25 0.74 19.49 2.91
N ASP A 26 0.03 20.31 2.15
CA ASP A 26 -1.43 20.22 1.96
C ASP A 26 -1.72 20.01 0.46
N PRO A 27 -2.11 18.82 0.04
CA PRO A 27 -2.20 17.53 0.78
C PRO A 27 -0.84 16.96 1.20
N GLU A 28 -0.85 16.07 2.22
CA GLU A 28 0.34 15.38 2.71
C GLU A 28 0.88 14.38 1.69
N LEU A 29 2.21 14.23 1.65
CA LEU A 29 2.89 13.22 0.84
C LEU A 29 3.60 12.20 1.74
N ALA A 30 3.14 10.97 1.74
CA ALA A 30 3.72 9.88 2.50
C ALA A 30 4.32 8.79 1.61
N HIS A 31 5.33 8.11 2.13
CA HIS A 31 6.09 7.08 1.45
C HIS A 31 6.44 5.92 2.38
N ALA A 32 6.44 4.70 1.83
CA ALA A 32 7.00 3.51 2.45
C ALA A 32 7.56 2.56 1.37
N GLY A 33 8.68 1.90 1.66
CA GLY A 33 9.27 0.91 0.77
C GLY A 33 10.04 1.49 -0.41
N MET A 34 9.88 0.88 -1.57
CA MET A 34 10.59 1.24 -2.81
C MET A 34 9.78 2.20 -3.66
N THR A 35 10.45 3.09 -4.37
CA THR A 35 9.90 3.78 -5.53
C THR A 35 9.75 2.81 -6.71
N GLU A 36 8.96 3.17 -7.71
CA GLU A 36 8.86 2.38 -8.95
C GLU A 36 10.22 2.20 -9.62
N ALA A 37 11.03 3.25 -9.68
CA ALA A 37 12.35 3.19 -10.28
C ALA A 37 13.28 2.21 -9.55
N GLU A 38 13.31 2.23 -8.22
CA GLU A 38 14.08 1.28 -7.41
C GLU A 38 13.57 -0.15 -7.55
N ALA A 39 12.24 -0.34 -7.54
CA ALA A 39 11.66 -1.66 -7.70
C ALA A 39 12.00 -2.25 -9.09
N ARG A 40 11.89 -1.45 -10.16
CA ARG A 40 12.26 -1.89 -11.51
C ARG A 40 13.76 -2.14 -11.65
N ALA A 41 14.60 -1.32 -11.02
CA ALA A 41 16.06 -1.52 -11.03
C ALA A 41 16.44 -2.84 -10.34
N GLN A 42 15.72 -3.23 -9.29
CA GLN A 42 16.02 -4.44 -8.51
C GLN A 42 15.34 -5.70 -9.07
N HIS A 43 14.15 -5.59 -9.68
CA HIS A 43 13.29 -6.73 -10.04
C HIS A 43 12.93 -6.78 -11.54
N GLY A 44 13.40 -5.83 -12.33
CA GLY A 44 13.11 -5.77 -13.78
C GLY A 44 11.62 -5.54 -14.07
N ASP A 45 11.11 -6.26 -15.06
CA ASP A 45 9.73 -6.14 -15.54
C ASP A 45 8.70 -6.87 -14.66
N ASP A 46 9.13 -7.61 -13.63
CA ASP A 46 8.25 -8.34 -12.70
C ASP A 46 7.71 -7.40 -11.59
N VAL A 47 7.37 -6.17 -11.98
CA VAL A 47 6.85 -5.11 -11.12
C VAL A 47 5.54 -4.58 -11.68
N ASP A 48 4.47 -4.69 -10.88
CA ASP A 48 3.18 -4.07 -11.19
C ASP A 48 3.01 -2.78 -10.38
N VAL A 49 2.39 -1.76 -11.00
CA VAL A 49 2.07 -0.48 -10.36
C VAL A 49 0.56 -0.29 -10.36
N TRP A 50 0.02 -0.08 -9.18
CA TRP A 50 -1.40 0.11 -8.93
C TRP A 50 -1.66 1.55 -8.53
N ARG A 51 -2.71 2.18 -9.07
CA ARG A 51 -3.04 3.57 -8.79
C ARG A 51 -4.53 3.74 -8.52
N GLN A 52 -4.85 4.48 -7.47
CA GLN A 52 -6.20 4.90 -7.15
C GLN A 52 -6.23 6.42 -6.93
N ASP A 53 -6.99 7.13 -7.73
CA ASP A 53 -7.18 8.57 -7.56
C ASP A 53 -8.24 8.85 -6.48
N LEU A 54 -8.00 9.88 -5.65
CA LEU A 54 -8.93 10.27 -4.58
C LEU A 54 -10.26 10.84 -5.12
N ALA A 55 -10.30 11.27 -6.38
CA ALA A 55 -11.53 11.70 -7.04
C ALA A 55 -12.64 10.64 -7.01
N HIS A 56 -12.30 9.38 -6.81
CA HIS A 56 -13.22 8.24 -6.69
C HIS A 56 -13.49 7.82 -5.24
N ASN A 57 -12.97 8.54 -4.25
CA ASN A 57 -13.20 8.26 -2.83
C ASN A 57 -14.36 9.10 -2.31
N ASP A 58 -15.36 8.45 -1.70
CA ASP A 58 -16.57 9.13 -1.24
C ASP A 58 -16.31 10.12 -0.10
N ARG A 59 -15.38 9.79 0.82
CA ARG A 59 -14.98 10.71 1.90
C ARG A 59 -14.24 11.92 1.35
N ALA A 60 -13.30 11.75 0.44
CA ALA A 60 -12.58 12.84 -0.19
C ALA A 60 -13.53 13.77 -0.97
N ARG A 61 -14.54 13.20 -1.63
CA ARG A 61 -15.58 13.97 -2.33
C ARG A 61 -16.46 14.76 -1.36
N ALA A 62 -16.86 14.14 -0.25
CA ALA A 62 -17.69 14.81 0.77
C ALA A 62 -16.93 15.98 1.42
N ASP A 63 -15.62 15.83 1.64
CA ASP A 63 -14.77 16.85 2.25
C ASP A 63 -14.24 17.88 1.23
N GLY A 64 -14.49 17.70 -0.07
CA GLY A 64 -13.96 18.57 -1.13
C GLY A 64 -12.45 18.43 -1.37
N THR A 65 -11.81 17.34 -0.91
CA THR A 65 -10.37 17.11 -0.92
C THR A 65 -9.97 16.01 -1.90
N THR A 66 -10.45 16.12 -3.15
CA THR A 66 -10.29 15.08 -4.18
C THR A 66 -8.92 15.07 -4.87
N ALA A 67 -8.10 16.10 -4.62
CA ALA A 67 -6.75 16.16 -5.18
C ALA A 67 -5.82 15.18 -4.47
N GLY A 68 -5.31 14.18 -5.22
CA GLY A 68 -4.38 13.20 -4.69
C GLY A 68 -4.57 11.80 -5.27
N ALA A 69 -3.69 10.90 -4.85
CA ALA A 69 -3.70 9.52 -5.31
C ALA A 69 -2.95 8.61 -4.33
N ILE A 70 -3.27 7.32 -4.42
CA ILE A 70 -2.51 6.24 -3.78
C ILE A 70 -1.84 5.45 -4.91
N ILE A 71 -0.55 5.20 -4.77
CA ILE A 71 0.23 4.33 -5.65
C ILE A 71 0.80 3.20 -4.81
N VAL A 72 0.57 1.97 -5.24
CA VAL A 72 1.14 0.77 -4.62
C VAL A 72 1.96 0.01 -5.66
N ILE A 73 3.17 -0.37 -5.29
CA ILE A 73 4.11 -1.08 -6.13
C ILE A 73 4.22 -2.51 -5.62
N THR A 74 4.05 -3.48 -6.50
CA THR A 74 4.11 -4.90 -6.14
C THR A 74 5.17 -5.62 -6.97
N HIS A 75 5.88 -6.57 -6.33
CA HIS A 75 6.72 -7.56 -6.98
C HIS A 75 6.24 -8.95 -6.56
N LYS A 76 5.98 -9.83 -7.54
CA LYS A 76 5.38 -11.16 -7.30
C LYS A 76 4.15 -11.10 -6.40
N LYS A 77 3.30 -10.08 -6.64
CA LYS A 77 2.05 -9.79 -5.91
C LYS A 77 2.21 -9.28 -4.47
N ARG A 78 3.42 -9.25 -3.91
CA ARG A 78 3.70 -8.68 -2.60
C ARG A 78 3.93 -7.18 -2.72
N ILE A 79 3.44 -6.42 -1.77
CA ILE A 79 3.67 -4.97 -1.72
C ILE A 79 5.14 -4.74 -1.37
N VAL A 80 5.84 -3.94 -2.19
CA VAL A 80 7.24 -3.57 -2.00
C VAL A 80 7.43 -2.06 -1.87
N GLY A 81 6.43 -1.28 -2.26
CA GLY A 81 6.45 0.18 -2.14
C GLY A 81 5.06 0.78 -2.15
N ALA A 82 4.93 1.94 -1.52
CA ALA A 82 3.69 2.70 -1.46
C ALA A 82 3.95 4.20 -1.36
N HIS A 83 3.14 4.99 -2.06
CA HIS A 83 3.14 6.44 -2.06
C HIS A 83 1.72 6.94 -1.95
N ILE A 84 1.48 7.89 -1.07
CA ILE A 84 0.15 8.46 -0.85
C ILE A 84 0.26 9.98 -0.89
N LEU A 85 -0.53 10.62 -1.74
CA LEU A 85 -0.80 12.04 -1.70
C LEU A 85 -2.26 12.21 -1.28
N ALA A 86 -2.51 12.61 -0.04
CA ALA A 86 -3.85 12.72 0.54
C ALA A 86 -3.86 13.62 1.78
N PRO A 87 -5.03 14.11 2.24
CA PRO A 87 -5.12 14.95 3.45
C PRO A 87 -4.62 14.27 4.73
N ALA A 88 -4.65 12.93 4.80
CA ALA A 88 -4.22 12.15 5.95
C ALA A 88 -3.21 11.05 5.53
N ALA A 89 -2.31 11.37 4.59
CA ALA A 89 -1.37 10.40 4.04
C ALA A 89 -0.43 9.82 5.11
N GLY A 90 -0.02 10.64 6.09
CA GLY A 90 0.82 10.23 7.20
C GLY A 90 0.18 9.16 8.08
N GLU A 91 -1.13 9.22 8.28
CA GLU A 91 -1.88 8.19 9.02
C GLU A 91 -2.13 6.95 8.16
N MET A 92 -2.44 7.14 6.89
CA MET A 92 -2.78 6.04 5.97
C MET A 92 -1.59 5.15 5.61
N ILE A 93 -0.37 5.72 5.54
CA ILE A 93 0.82 4.98 5.11
C ILE A 93 1.20 3.82 6.04
N HIS A 94 0.78 3.86 7.30
CA HIS A 94 1.12 2.85 8.30
C HIS A 94 0.58 1.46 7.95
N GLU A 95 -0.62 1.36 7.37
CA GLU A 95 -1.19 0.11 6.91
C GLU A 95 -0.30 -0.53 5.82
N LEU A 96 0.08 0.26 4.82
CA LEU A 96 0.92 -0.22 3.72
C LEU A 96 2.36 -0.49 4.18
N ALA A 97 2.90 0.30 5.11
CA ALA A 97 4.21 0.06 5.71
C ALA A 97 4.24 -1.27 6.48
N LEU A 98 3.18 -1.57 7.25
CA LEU A 98 3.02 -2.86 7.92
C LEU A 98 2.91 -4.00 6.90
N ALA A 99 2.12 -3.83 5.84
CA ALA A 99 1.97 -4.81 4.78
C ALA A 99 3.30 -5.12 4.06
N ILE A 100 4.13 -4.10 3.81
CA ILE A 100 5.48 -4.26 3.26
C ILE A 100 6.37 -5.05 4.22
N GLU A 101 6.39 -4.70 5.50
CA GLU A 101 7.23 -5.34 6.52
C GLU A 101 6.88 -6.82 6.69
N GLU A 102 5.60 -7.16 6.66
CA GLU A 102 5.09 -8.52 6.81
C GLU A 102 5.02 -9.29 5.47
N GLY A 103 5.35 -8.65 4.36
CA GLY A 103 5.35 -9.26 3.03
C GLY A 103 3.95 -9.64 2.54
N VAL A 104 2.94 -8.85 2.89
CA VAL A 104 1.54 -9.06 2.50
C VAL A 104 1.34 -8.74 1.02
N GLY A 105 0.53 -9.52 0.33
CA GLY A 105 0.14 -9.26 -1.05
C GLY A 105 -0.99 -8.24 -1.14
N LEU A 106 -0.96 -7.38 -2.18
CA LEU A 106 -2.00 -6.35 -2.35
C LEU A 106 -3.41 -6.98 -2.40
N SER A 107 -3.59 -8.07 -3.13
CA SER A 107 -4.89 -8.78 -3.19
C SER A 107 -5.32 -9.39 -1.85
N GLU A 108 -4.42 -9.58 -0.90
CA GLU A 108 -4.73 -10.11 0.43
C GLU A 108 -5.39 -9.04 1.30
N LEU A 109 -5.03 -7.76 1.11
CA LEU A 109 -5.68 -6.64 1.80
C LEU A 109 -7.16 -6.50 1.44
N SER A 110 -7.64 -7.11 0.34
CA SER A 110 -9.06 -7.14 0.01
C SER A 110 -9.93 -7.91 1.01
N GLN A 111 -9.30 -8.74 1.85
CA GLN A 111 -9.97 -9.46 2.94
C GLN A 111 -10.19 -8.59 4.17
N PHE A 112 -9.52 -7.43 4.23
CA PHE A 112 -9.62 -6.50 5.35
C PHE A 112 -10.75 -5.51 5.11
N THR A 113 -11.60 -5.31 6.12
CA THR A 113 -12.72 -4.38 6.05
C THR A 113 -12.31 -3.01 6.57
N HIS A 114 -12.28 -2.02 5.68
CA HIS A 114 -12.03 -0.63 6.06
C HIS A 114 -13.29 0.03 6.62
N VAL A 115 -13.11 0.93 7.57
CA VAL A 115 -14.21 1.77 8.08
C VAL A 115 -14.68 2.70 6.96
N TYR A 116 -15.98 2.72 6.70
CA TYR A 116 -16.60 3.56 5.68
C TYR A 116 -17.48 4.66 6.33
N PRO A 117 -17.46 5.91 5.83
CA PRO A 117 -16.58 6.43 4.77
C PRO A 117 -15.26 6.97 5.34
N THR A 118 -14.13 6.54 4.82
CA THR A 118 -12.79 7.05 5.15
C THR A 118 -11.94 7.19 3.89
N VAL A 119 -10.86 7.98 3.95
CA VAL A 119 -9.92 8.08 2.83
C VAL A 119 -9.19 6.75 2.61
N SER A 120 -8.93 5.99 3.67
CA SER A 120 -8.30 4.66 3.63
C SER A 120 -9.11 3.62 2.84
N THR A 121 -10.42 3.81 2.62
CA THR A 121 -11.20 2.92 1.73
C THR A 121 -10.64 2.85 0.31
N SER A 122 -9.84 3.83 -0.11
CA SER A 122 -9.13 3.80 -1.39
C SER A 122 -8.08 2.69 -1.45
N ILE A 123 -7.44 2.34 -0.32
CA ILE A 123 -6.52 1.20 -0.22
C ILE A 123 -7.30 -0.10 -0.43
N GLY A 124 -8.44 -0.25 0.25
CA GLY A 124 -9.32 -1.41 0.09
C GLY A 124 -9.83 -1.58 -1.33
N ARG A 125 -10.16 -0.48 -2.02
CA ARG A 125 -10.56 -0.51 -3.42
C ARG A 125 -9.44 -0.99 -4.34
N LEU A 126 -8.23 -0.46 -4.18
CA LEU A 126 -7.03 -0.92 -4.89
C LEU A 126 -6.78 -2.42 -4.66
N ALA A 127 -6.88 -2.88 -3.42
CA ALA A 127 -6.74 -4.29 -3.06
C ALA A 127 -7.83 -5.16 -3.74
N GLY A 128 -9.06 -4.66 -3.81
CA GLY A 128 -10.16 -5.30 -4.54
C GLY A 128 -9.87 -5.44 -6.02
N GLU A 129 -9.37 -4.39 -6.68
CA GLU A 129 -8.99 -4.43 -8.10
C GLU A 129 -7.90 -5.49 -8.34
N ALA A 130 -6.87 -5.55 -7.50
CA ALA A 130 -5.83 -6.58 -7.57
C ALA A 130 -6.37 -8.00 -7.35
N ALA A 131 -7.37 -8.16 -6.47
CA ALA A 131 -8.03 -9.45 -6.24
C ALA A 131 -8.89 -9.88 -7.44
N PHE A 132 -9.62 -8.96 -8.08
CA PHE A 132 -10.40 -9.22 -9.28
C PHE A 132 -9.51 -9.59 -10.47
N GLU A 133 -8.39 -8.93 -10.68
CA GLU A 133 -7.44 -9.29 -11.72
C GLU A 133 -6.90 -10.70 -11.50
N LYS A 134 -6.55 -11.04 -10.26
CA LYS A 134 -6.12 -12.39 -9.88
C LYS A 134 -7.21 -13.43 -10.18
N ALA A 135 -8.47 -13.14 -9.83
CA ALA A 135 -9.61 -14.02 -10.11
C ALA A 135 -9.87 -14.17 -11.61
N GLY A 136 -9.74 -13.09 -12.38
CA GLY A 136 -9.87 -13.11 -13.85
C GLY A 136 -8.87 -14.04 -14.52
N ARG A 137 -7.62 -14.05 -14.05
CA ARG A 137 -6.57 -14.97 -14.54
C ARG A 137 -6.87 -16.45 -14.22
N LEU A 138 -7.74 -16.72 -13.24
CA LEU A 138 -8.17 -18.07 -12.83
C LEU A 138 -9.55 -18.47 -13.40
N SER A 139 -10.19 -17.61 -14.20
CA SER A 139 -11.56 -17.83 -14.75
C SER A 139 -11.68 -19.11 -15.59
N TRP A 140 -10.58 -19.62 -16.14
CA TRP A 140 -10.54 -20.89 -16.88
C TRP A 140 -10.83 -22.11 -15.97
N LEU A 141 -10.58 -22.02 -14.66
CA LEU A 141 -10.89 -23.09 -13.69
C LEU A 141 -12.39 -23.18 -13.43
N VAL A 142 -13.12 -22.07 -13.54
CA VAL A 142 -14.57 -22.02 -13.26
C VAL A 142 -15.39 -22.47 -14.46
N LYS A 143 -14.87 -22.34 -15.68
CA LYS A 143 -15.54 -22.78 -16.92
C LYS A 143 -15.55 -24.31 -17.13
N ARG A 144 -14.99 -25.08 -16.22
CA ARG A 144 -14.91 -26.55 -16.29
C ARG A 144 -15.93 -27.29 -15.38
N ARG A 145 -16.94 -26.58 -14.86
CA ARG A 145 -18.06 -27.21 -14.15
C ARG A 145 -19.34 -27.05 -14.92
#